data_4a4122b33c8132d6895f1b4650e8127c
#
_entry.id   4a4122b33c8132d6895f1b4650e8127c
#
_cell.length_a   1.000
_cell.length_b   1.000
_cell.length_c   1.000
_cell.angle_alpha   90.00
_cell.angle_beta   90.00
_cell.angle_gamma   90.00
#
_symmetry.space_group_name_H-M   'P 1'
#
loop_
_entity.id
_entity.type
_entity.pdbx_description
1 polymer ?
#
loop_
_entity_poly.entity_id
_entity_poly.type
_entity_poly.pdbx_seq_one_letter_code
_entity_poly.pdbx_strand_id
1 'polypeptide(L)'
;LKNSLASASEWGIAMTTWTDSLAESIGLDGYATETLGIGGVLKARVADFRVEEISTPVHLDNRGRFAVAKIMLTNWETNRFCNTLAKALSIPRNRIFFAGTKDKRAVTKQLFVIDAPQGKVASVEIPDVEIEVLGRTHQKIGFGNHRGNRFTIVIRGCAHEDGTPMTVDEALKEVQAIETEMALKLGENTFPNWIGPQRFGAGRPVTAEVGKHVTAEDWK
;
A
#
# COMPACT_ATOMS: atom_id res chain seq x y z
N LEU A 1 17.40 -12.07 29.97
CA LEU A 1 16.59 -13.03 29.20
C LEU A 1 16.56 -12.59 27.75
N LYS A 2 17.61 -13.03 27.01
CA LYS A 2 17.70 -12.85 25.57
C LYS A 2 17.02 -14.07 24.93
N ASN A 3 15.73 -14.02 24.71
CA ASN A 3 15.06 -14.84 23.73
C ASN A 3 14.52 -13.90 22.66
N SER A 4 15.28 -13.85 21.62
CA SER A 4 15.08 -13.21 20.36
C SER A 4 13.70 -13.45 19.82
N LEU A 5 12.85 -12.45 19.85
CA LEU A 5 11.99 -12.21 18.71
C LEU A 5 12.93 -12.27 17.51
N ALA A 6 12.63 -13.13 16.53
CA ALA A 6 13.37 -13.16 15.28
C ALA A 6 13.51 -11.70 14.83
N SER A 7 14.74 -11.21 14.83
CA SER A 7 14.97 -9.79 14.62
C SER A 7 14.44 -9.46 13.22
N ALA A 8 13.89 -8.28 13.04
CA ALA A 8 13.40 -7.83 11.73
C ALA A 8 14.46 -8.00 10.63
N SER A 9 15.75 -8.08 10.99
CA SER A 9 16.88 -8.40 10.14
C SER A 9 16.83 -9.84 9.58
N GLU A 10 16.27 -10.81 10.30
CA GLU A 10 16.12 -12.19 9.80
C GLU A 10 15.05 -12.29 8.69
N TRP A 11 14.14 -11.33 8.61
CA TRP A 11 13.13 -11.24 7.57
C TRP A 11 13.55 -10.34 6.39
N GLY A 12 14.78 -9.80 6.38
CA GLY A 12 15.26 -8.88 5.36
C GLY A 12 14.46 -7.57 5.28
N ILE A 13 13.78 -7.21 6.37
CA ILE A 13 13.00 -5.98 6.50
C ILE A 13 13.86 -5.00 7.29
N ALA A 14 14.34 -3.94 6.62
CA ALA A 14 14.76 -2.75 7.35
C ALA A 14 13.49 -2.19 8.04
N MET A 15 13.24 -2.58 9.29
CA MET A 15 12.26 -1.90 10.10
C MET A 15 12.78 -0.51 10.37
N THR A 16 12.15 0.48 9.78
CA THR A 16 12.17 1.82 10.31
C THR A 16 11.42 1.72 11.64
N THR A 17 12.15 1.59 12.75
CA THR A 17 11.56 1.71 14.07
C THR A 17 11.06 3.13 14.17
N TRP A 18 9.75 3.28 14.12
CA TRP A 18 9.08 4.51 14.42
C TRP A 18 9.30 4.72 15.91
N THR A 19 10.18 5.62 16.24
CA THR A 19 10.34 6.07 17.62
C THR A 19 9.25 7.11 17.87
N ASP A 20 8.73 7.15 19.09
CA ASP A 20 7.76 8.17 19.51
C ASP A 20 8.27 9.58 19.17
N SER A 21 9.58 9.83 19.31
CA SER A 21 10.24 11.08 18.92
C SER A 21 10.08 11.46 17.45
N LEU A 22 9.96 10.50 16.51
CA LEU A 22 9.74 10.79 15.09
C LEU A 22 8.28 11.19 14.84
N ALA A 23 7.33 10.53 15.50
CA ALA A 23 5.92 10.87 15.46
C ALA A 23 5.67 12.27 16.06
N GLU A 24 6.23 12.54 17.23
CA GLU A 24 6.16 13.84 17.89
C GLU A 24 6.71 14.97 17.02
N SER A 25 7.79 14.73 16.28
CA SER A 25 8.42 15.76 15.40
C SER A 25 7.50 16.26 14.29
N ILE A 26 6.45 15.52 13.96
CA ILE A 26 5.43 15.87 12.95
C ILE A 26 4.05 16.15 13.57
N GLY A 27 3.98 16.27 14.91
CA GLY A 27 2.76 16.62 15.63
C GLY A 27 1.84 15.45 15.94
N LEU A 28 2.36 14.22 15.94
CA LEU A 28 1.67 13.03 16.44
C LEU A 28 2.17 12.71 17.84
N ASP A 29 1.46 13.18 18.85
CA ASP A 29 1.85 13.13 20.26
C ASP A 29 1.00 12.14 21.09
N GLY A 30 0.22 11.27 20.45
CA GLY A 30 -0.60 10.29 21.14
C GLY A 30 -1.24 9.25 20.24
N TYR A 31 -1.94 8.34 20.89
CA TYR A 31 -2.72 7.28 20.25
C TYR A 31 -4.22 7.61 20.29
N ALA A 32 -4.98 7.10 19.33
CA ALA A 32 -6.42 7.28 19.30
C ALA A 32 -7.15 6.43 20.36
N THR A 33 -6.51 5.37 20.84
CA THR A 33 -7.05 4.41 21.81
C THR A 33 -6.14 4.27 23.01
N GLU A 34 -6.74 3.94 24.16
CA GLU A 34 -6.00 3.54 25.38
C GLU A 34 -5.63 2.04 25.33
N THR A 35 -6.28 1.28 24.45
CA THR A 35 -6.02 -0.14 24.26
C THR A 35 -4.62 -0.37 23.73
N LEU A 36 -3.89 -1.31 24.32
CA LEU A 36 -2.49 -1.57 24.04
C LEU A 36 -2.39 -2.17 22.65
N GLY A 37 -2.45 -2.39 21.74
CA GLY A 37 -2.27 -3.01 20.43
C GLY A 37 -1.76 -4.45 20.52
N ILE A 38 -1.69 -5.07 19.39
CA ILE A 38 -1.30 -6.49 19.28
C ILE A 38 0.18 -6.70 18.96
N GLY A 39 0.97 -5.64 18.90
CA GLY A 39 2.35 -5.74 18.42
C GLY A 39 2.46 -6.37 17.03
N GLY A 40 3.53 -7.12 16.81
CA GLY A 40 3.70 -7.93 15.59
C GLY A 40 4.38 -7.22 14.43
N VAL A 41 4.53 -7.95 13.32
CA VAL A 41 5.27 -7.52 12.13
C VAL A 41 4.34 -7.43 10.92
N LEU A 42 4.29 -6.24 10.31
CA LEU A 42 3.63 -6.00 9.02
C LEU A 42 4.56 -6.39 7.87
N LYS A 43 3.98 -6.93 6.79
CA LYS A 43 4.73 -7.26 5.57
C LYS A 43 5.90 -8.22 5.84
N ALA A 44 5.79 -9.14 6.79
CA ALA A 44 6.81 -10.16 7.05
C ALA A 44 7.08 -10.97 5.78
N ARG A 45 6.04 -11.34 5.07
CA ARG A 45 6.11 -11.91 3.72
C ARG A 45 5.39 -10.97 2.75
N VAL A 46 5.77 -11.01 1.47
CA VAL A 46 5.10 -10.22 0.42
C VAL A 46 3.59 -10.49 0.38
N ALA A 47 3.20 -11.76 0.52
CA ALA A 47 1.81 -12.19 0.50
C ALA A 47 0.99 -11.75 1.73
N ASP A 48 1.63 -11.29 2.79
CA ASP A 48 0.95 -10.80 4.00
C ASP A 48 0.32 -9.42 3.83
N PHE A 49 0.65 -8.74 2.73
CA PHE A 49 0.09 -7.42 2.42
C PHE A 49 -0.49 -7.44 1.01
N ARG A 50 -1.80 -7.50 0.92
CA ARG A 50 -2.51 -7.53 -0.36
C ARG A 50 -3.33 -6.27 -0.53
N VAL A 51 -3.26 -5.68 -1.72
CA VAL A 51 -4.02 -4.48 -2.08
C VAL A 51 -4.77 -4.73 -3.37
N GLU A 52 -6.08 -4.71 -3.33
CA GLU A 52 -6.92 -4.76 -4.52
C GLU A 52 -7.58 -3.40 -4.74
N GLU A 53 -7.32 -2.82 -5.91
CA GLU A 53 -7.96 -1.57 -6.31
C GLU A 53 -9.44 -1.77 -6.56
N ILE A 54 -10.26 -0.95 -5.94
CA ILE A 54 -11.68 -0.79 -6.27
C ILE A 54 -11.76 0.21 -7.42
N SER A 55 -11.53 -0.29 -8.62
CA SER A 55 -11.45 0.54 -9.83
C SER A 55 -12.80 1.16 -10.17
N THR A 56 -12.79 2.37 -10.72
CA THR A 56 -13.97 2.93 -11.38
C THR A 56 -14.30 2.09 -12.62
N PRO A 57 -15.56 1.70 -12.84
CA PRO A 57 -15.94 0.94 -14.02
C PRO A 57 -15.56 1.67 -15.31
N VAL A 58 -14.97 0.93 -16.24
CA VAL A 58 -14.64 1.40 -17.59
C VAL A 58 -15.60 0.75 -18.58
N HIS A 59 -16.22 1.54 -19.45
CA HIS A 59 -17.08 0.99 -20.48
C HIS A 59 -16.25 0.20 -21.49
N LEU A 60 -16.58 -1.09 -21.63
CA LEU A 60 -15.95 -1.97 -22.62
C LEU A 60 -16.65 -1.89 -23.97
N ASP A 61 -15.86 -1.77 -25.02
CA ASP A 61 -16.32 -1.70 -26.41
C ASP A 61 -15.33 -2.48 -27.30
N ASN A 62 -15.85 -3.45 -28.06
CA ASN A 62 -15.03 -4.27 -28.95
C ASN A 62 -14.29 -3.46 -30.03
N ARG A 63 -14.73 -2.24 -30.32
CA ARG A 63 -14.07 -1.28 -31.22
C ARG A 63 -13.12 -0.35 -30.51
N GLY A 64 -13.02 -0.46 -29.18
CA GLY A 64 -12.17 0.40 -28.34
C GLY A 64 -10.71 0.39 -28.80
N ARG A 65 -10.05 1.52 -28.69
CA ARG A 65 -8.64 1.68 -29.06
C ARG A 65 -7.69 1.02 -28.07
N PHE A 66 -8.03 1.08 -26.77
CA PHE A 66 -7.14 0.68 -25.70
C PHE A 66 -7.51 -0.70 -25.17
N ALA A 67 -6.54 -1.54 -24.88
CA ALA A 67 -6.76 -2.76 -24.11
C ALA A 67 -6.99 -2.41 -22.63
N VAL A 68 -7.94 -3.09 -22.00
CA VAL A 68 -8.21 -3.00 -20.56
C VAL A 68 -7.74 -4.30 -19.91
N ALA A 69 -6.88 -4.22 -18.94
CA ALA A 69 -6.36 -5.38 -18.22
C ALA A 69 -6.39 -5.17 -16.70
N LYS A 70 -6.78 -6.20 -15.98
CA LYS A 70 -6.60 -6.30 -14.53
C LYS A 70 -5.29 -7.04 -14.30
N ILE A 71 -4.35 -6.38 -13.64
CA ILE A 71 -2.98 -6.90 -13.51
C ILE A 71 -2.67 -7.11 -12.04
N MET A 72 -2.19 -8.31 -11.71
CA MET A 72 -1.67 -8.64 -10.39
C MET A 72 -0.15 -8.61 -10.42
N LEU A 73 0.43 -7.89 -9.46
CA LEU A 73 1.87 -7.67 -9.29
C LEU A 73 2.31 -8.20 -7.94
N THR A 74 3.32 -9.07 -7.92
CA THR A 74 3.92 -9.57 -6.68
C THR A 74 5.31 -8.97 -6.50
N ASN A 75 5.49 -8.15 -5.46
CA ASN A 75 6.76 -7.47 -5.14
C ASN A 75 7.27 -6.52 -6.23
N TRP A 76 6.39 -5.89 -6.96
CA TRP A 76 6.70 -4.90 -8.00
C TRP A 76 6.37 -3.47 -7.58
N GLU A 77 7.26 -2.54 -7.89
CA GLU A 77 6.94 -1.10 -7.89
C GLU A 77 6.21 -0.76 -9.20
N THR A 78 5.08 -0.03 -9.09
CA THR A 78 4.17 0.21 -10.22
C THR A 78 4.84 0.86 -11.42
N ASN A 79 5.68 1.89 -11.23
CA ASN A 79 6.33 2.57 -12.35
C ASN A 79 7.40 1.70 -13.02
N ARG A 80 8.15 0.92 -12.21
CA ARG A 80 9.11 -0.04 -12.74
C ARG A 80 8.42 -1.12 -13.58
N PHE A 81 7.30 -1.65 -13.09
CA PHE A 81 6.46 -2.57 -13.85
C PHE A 81 6.02 -1.95 -15.18
N CYS A 82 5.46 -0.74 -15.15
CA CYS A 82 5.02 -0.06 -16.37
C CYS A 82 6.14 0.16 -17.38
N ASN A 83 7.37 0.45 -16.94
CA ASN A 83 8.53 0.56 -17.82
C ASN A 83 8.88 -0.79 -18.44
N THR A 84 8.79 -1.87 -17.68
CA THR A 84 9.03 -3.24 -18.17
C THR A 84 7.96 -3.65 -19.17
N LEU A 85 6.69 -3.39 -18.86
CA LEU A 85 5.55 -3.68 -19.75
C LEU A 85 5.66 -2.86 -21.06
N ALA A 86 6.03 -1.59 -20.98
CA ALA A 86 6.23 -0.74 -22.17
C ALA A 86 7.31 -1.29 -23.10
N LYS A 87 8.42 -1.77 -22.54
CA LYS A 87 9.48 -2.45 -23.30
C LYS A 87 8.99 -3.74 -23.95
N ALA A 88 8.29 -4.60 -23.18
CA ALA A 88 7.77 -5.87 -23.69
C ALA A 88 6.77 -5.66 -24.84
N LEU A 89 5.95 -4.61 -24.77
CA LEU A 89 5.00 -4.25 -25.82
C LEU A 89 5.59 -3.42 -26.95
N SER A 90 6.84 -2.95 -26.83
CA SER A 90 7.49 -2.01 -27.76
C SER A 90 6.70 -0.72 -27.96
N ILE A 91 6.18 -0.15 -26.85
CA ILE A 91 5.42 1.10 -26.84
C ILE A 91 6.06 2.12 -25.88
N PRO A 92 5.85 3.43 -26.09
CA PRO A 92 6.23 4.45 -25.12
C PRO A 92 5.50 4.26 -23.78
N ARG A 93 6.19 4.55 -22.65
CA ARG A 93 5.65 4.45 -21.30
C ARG A 93 4.34 5.23 -21.09
N ASN A 94 4.21 6.39 -21.74
CA ASN A 94 3.01 7.25 -21.65
C ASN A 94 1.75 6.67 -22.33
N ARG A 95 1.84 5.48 -22.94
CA ARG A 95 0.71 4.71 -23.47
C ARG A 95 0.13 3.71 -22.47
N ILE A 96 0.65 3.67 -21.24
CA ILE A 96 0.14 2.83 -20.16
C ILE A 96 -0.47 3.73 -19.09
N PHE A 97 -1.75 3.58 -18.83
CA PHE A 97 -2.56 4.39 -17.94
C PHE A 97 -3.03 3.56 -16.75
N PHE A 98 -3.00 4.14 -15.55
CA PHE A 98 -3.43 3.52 -14.30
C PHE A 98 -3.85 4.60 -13.30
N ALA A 99 -4.63 4.23 -12.29
CA ALA A 99 -5.26 5.19 -11.38
C ALA A 99 -4.38 5.62 -10.19
N GLY A 100 -3.29 4.91 -9.91
CA GLY A 100 -2.39 5.24 -8.81
C GLY A 100 -1.32 4.18 -8.58
N THR A 101 -0.25 4.55 -7.91
CA THR A 101 0.81 3.62 -7.52
C THR A 101 0.38 2.77 -6.33
N LYS A 102 0.97 1.58 -6.19
CA LYS A 102 0.75 0.65 -5.08
C LYS A 102 2.09 0.30 -4.42
N ASP A 103 2.01 -0.20 -3.19
CA ASP A 103 3.17 -0.64 -2.43
C ASP A 103 3.99 -1.70 -3.17
N LYS A 104 5.33 -1.57 -3.13
CA LYS A 104 6.24 -2.54 -3.76
C LYS A 104 6.20 -3.89 -3.04
N ARG A 105 6.44 -3.90 -1.70
CA ARG A 105 6.44 -5.14 -0.91
C ARG A 105 5.01 -5.55 -0.58
N ALA A 106 4.31 -6.04 -1.60
CA ALA A 106 2.90 -6.43 -1.53
C ALA A 106 2.53 -7.32 -2.73
N VAL A 107 1.38 -7.97 -2.65
CA VAL A 107 0.64 -8.48 -3.79
C VAL A 107 -0.43 -7.44 -4.12
N THR A 108 -0.35 -6.82 -5.28
CA THR A 108 -1.26 -5.74 -5.67
C THR A 108 -2.04 -6.10 -6.92
N LYS A 109 -3.32 -5.77 -6.97
CA LYS A 109 -4.19 -5.99 -8.12
C LYS A 109 -4.88 -4.69 -8.49
N GLN A 110 -4.70 -4.22 -9.72
CA GLN A 110 -5.25 -2.95 -10.18
C GLN A 110 -5.57 -2.96 -11.68
N LEU A 111 -6.37 -1.98 -12.11
CA LEU A 111 -6.74 -1.80 -13.50
C LEU A 111 -5.70 -1.00 -14.27
N PHE A 112 -5.40 -1.47 -15.48
CA PHE A 112 -4.59 -0.76 -16.46
C PHE A 112 -5.36 -0.59 -17.77
N VAL A 113 -5.18 0.56 -18.40
CA VAL A 113 -5.62 0.83 -19.76
C VAL A 113 -4.37 1.06 -20.60
N ILE A 114 -4.22 0.31 -21.68
CA ILE A 114 -2.99 0.20 -22.44
C ILE A 114 -3.27 0.47 -23.93
N ASP A 115 -2.56 1.44 -24.51
CA ASP A 115 -2.65 1.74 -25.93
C ASP A 115 -1.79 0.75 -26.75
N ALA A 116 -2.26 -0.48 -26.79
CA ALA A 116 -1.67 -1.59 -27.53
C ALA A 116 -2.74 -2.60 -27.93
N PRO A 117 -2.50 -3.44 -28.96
CA PRO A 117 -3.38 -4.52 -29.35
C PRO A 117 -3.63 -5.49 -28.18
N GLN A 118 -4.90 -5.84 -27.95
CA GLN A 118 -5.32 -6.74 -26.85
C GLN A 118 -4.55 -8.06 -26.86
N GLY A 119 -4.36 -8.69 -28.02
CA GLY A 119 -3.62 -9.94 -28.13
C GLY A 119 -2.15 -9.82 -27.74
N LYS A 120 -1.51 -8.67 -28.04
CA LYS A 120 -0.15 -8.41 -27.57
C LYS A 120 -0.07 -8.26 -26.04
N VAL A 121 -1.05 -7.58 -25.44
CA VAL A 121 -1.11 -7.44 -23.98
C VAL A 121 -1.29 -8.80 -23.31
N ALA A 122 -2.18 -9.64 -23.87
CA ALA A 122 -2.46 -10.98 -23.35
C ALA A 122 -1.26 -11.94 -23.47
N SER A 123 -0.36 -11.73 -24.44
CA SER A 123 0.81 -12.59 -24.64
C SER A 123 2.06 -12.15 -23.88
N VAL A 124 1.98 -11.09 -23.07
CA VAL A 124 3.13 -10.64 -22.28
C VAL A 124 3.34 -11.55 -21.09
N GLU A 125 4.56 -12.07 -20.98
CA GLU A 125 5.02 -12.86 -19.82
C GLU A 125 6.10 -12.07 -19.08
N ILE A 126 5.82 -11.73 -17.82
CA ILE A 126 6.76 -11.07 -16.91
C ILE A 126 6.74 -11.86 -15.59
N PRO A 127 7.90 -12.22 -15.03
CA PRO A 127 7.95 -12.91 -13.74
C PRO A 127 7.18 -12.17 -12.65
N ASP A 128 6.44 -12.91 -11.83
CA ASP A 128 5.64 -12.38 -10.71
C ASP A 128 4.55 -11.39 -11.11
N VAL A 129 4.07 -11.49 -12.36
CA VAL A 129 2.99 -10.68 -12.92
C VAL A 129 1.93 -11.57 -13.57
N GLU A 130 0.67 -11.34 -13.22
CA GLU A 130 -0.47 -11.98 -13.88
C GLU A 130 -1.29 -10.91 -14.61
N ILE A 131 -1.58 -11.13 -15.88
CA ILE A 131 -2.31 -10.21 -16.75
C ILE A 131 -3.64 -10.85 -17.19
N GLU A 132 -4.73 -10.31 -16.72
CA GLU A 132 -6.09 -10.66 -17.14
C GLU A 132 -6.65 -9.57 -18.06
N VAL A 133 -6.74 -9.84 -19.35
CA VAL A 133 -7.31 -8.90 -20.30
C VAL A 133 -8.83 -8.97 -20.26
N LEU A 134 -9.48 -7.86 -19.93
CA LEU A 134 -10.93 -7.74 -19.76
C LEU A 134 -11.66 -7.38 -21.05
N GLY A 135 -10.98 -6.70 -21.95
CA GLY A 135 -11.58 -6.21 -23.20
C GLY A 135 -10.89 -4.96 -23.73
N ARG A 136 -11.66 -4.13 -24.43
CA ARG A 136 -11.17 -2.89 -25.03
C ARG A 136 -12.04 -1.71 -24.60
N THR A 137 -11.50 -0.49 -24.71
CA THR A 137 -12.22 0.75 -24.41
C THR A 137 -11.72 1.92 -25.25
N HIS A 138 -12.51 2.97 -25.35
CA HIS A 138 -12.10 4.28 -25.86
C HIS A 138 -11.63 5.24 -24.76
N GLN A 139 -11.85 4.88 -23.49
CA GLN A 139 -11.57 5.73 -22.35
C GLN A 139 -10.15 5.52 -21.84
N LYS A 140 -9.50 6.59 -21.41
CA LYS A 140 -8.27 6.55 -20.63
C LYS A 140 -8.63 6.71 -19.16
N ILE A 141 -7.82 6.12 -18.30
CA ILE A 141 -7.86 6.37 -16.86
C ILE A 141 -6.63 7.19 -16.46
N GLY A 142 -6.72 7.90 -15.36
CA GLY A 142 -5.63 8.70 -14.82
C GLY A 142 -5.58 8.63 -13.30
N PHE A 143 -4.62 9.31 -12.70
CA PHE A 143 -4.48 9.34 -11.25
C PHE A 143 -5.78 9.77 -10.58
N GLY A 144 -6.18 9.02 -9.54
CA GLY A 144 -7.44 9.24 -8.81
C GLY A 144 -8.68 8.57 -9.42
N ASN A 145 -8.61 7.98 -10.60
CA ASN A 145 -9.76 7.28 -11.23
C ASN A 145 -10.02 5.90 -10.61
N HIS A 146 -10.07 5.83 -9.30
CA HIS A 146 -10.48 4.65 -8.54
C HIS A 146 -11.33 5.07 -7.33
N ARG A 147 -12.15 4.16 -6.83
CA ARG A 147 -13.04 4.42 -5.68
C ARG A 147 -12.33 4.21 -4.35
N GLY A 148 -11.26 3.42 -4.33
CA GLY A 148 -10.50 3.09 -3.15
C GLY A 148 -9.64 1.85 -3.34
N ASN A 149 -9.16 1.31 -2.23
CA ASN A 149 -8.39 0.09 -2.19
C ASN A 149 -8.94 -0.82 -1.09
N ARG A 150 -9.01 -2.11 -1.37
CA ARG A 150 -9.25 -3.15 -0.37
C ARG A 150 -7.92 -3.70 0.08
N PHE A 151 -7.71 -3.70 1.39
CA PHE A 151 -6.51 -4.28 1.99
C PHE A 151 -6.83 -5.62 2.65
N THR A 152 -5.94 -6.59 2.49
CA THR A 152 -5.88 -7.81 3.28
C THR A 152 -4.49 -7.90 3.88
N ILE A 153 -4.41 -7.76 5.19
CA ILE A 153 -3.15 -7.63 5.91
C ILE A 153 -3.05 -8.78 6.93
N VAL A 154 -1.93 -9.50 6.89
CA VAL A 154 -1.59 -10.51 7.90
C VAL A 154 -0.50 -9.93 8.79
N ILE A 155 -0.79 -9.81 10.07
CA ILE A 155 0.17 -9.42 11.10
C ILE A 155 0.72 -10.71 11.72
N ARG A 156 2.04 -10.82 11.82
CA ARG A 156 2.69 -12.02 12.34
C ARG A 156 3.46 -11.72 13.62
N GLY A 157 3.56 -12.74 14.48
CA GLY A 157 4.31 -12.63 15.74
C GLY A 157 3.70 -11.58 16.66
N CYS A 158 2.38 -11.56 16.80
CA CYS A 158 1.70 -10.71 17.78
C CYS A 158 2.20 -11.03 19.18
N ALA A 159 2.46 -10.00 19.99
CA ALA A 159 3.02 -10.12 21.31
C ALA A 159 2.53 -8.99 22.23
N HIS A 160 2.50 -9.30 23.53
CA HIS A 160 2.29 -8.32 24.59
C HIS A 160 3.49 -7.35 24.71
N GLU A 161 3.34 -6.27 25.46
CA GLU A 161 4.40 -5.29 25.66
C GLU A 161 5.67 -5.88 26.30
N ASP A 162 5.50 -6.90 27.15
CA ASP A 162 6.63 -7.63 27.76
C ASP A 162 7.33 -8.60 26.81
N GLY A 163 6.85 -8.68 25.55
CA GLY A 163 7.38 -9.56 24.51
C GLY A 163 6.86 -10.99 24.57
N THR A 164 5.93 -11.33 25.48
CA THR A 164 5.30 -12.66 25.49
C THR A 164 4.39 -12.82 24.25
N PRO A 165 4.47 -13.97 23.54
CA PRO A 165 3.63 -14.19 22.37
C PRO A 165 2.13 -14.19 22.71
N MET A 166 1.34 -13.51 21.91
CA MET A 166 -0.11 -13.58 21.97
C MET A 166 -0.64 -14.81 21.19
N THR A 167 -1.65 -15.46 21.74
CA THR A 167 -2.49 -16.39 20.99
C THR A 167 -3.36 -15.63 19.99
N VAL A 168 -3.92 -16.34 19.02
CA VAL A 168 -4.87 -15.74 18.05
C VAL A 168 -6.09 -15.15 18.76
N ASP A 169 -6.60 -15.85 19.77
CA ASP A 169 -7.80 -15.40 20.51
C ASP A 169 -7.52 -14.13 21.33
N GLU A 170 -6.34 -14.01 21.93
CA GLU A 170 -5.92 -12.79 22.63
C GLU A 170 -5.78 -11.62 21.65
N ALA A 171 -5.09 -11.81 20.53
CA ALA A 171 -4.95 -10.79 19.52
C ALA A 171 -6.30 -10.33 18.94
N LEU A 172 -7.24 -11.26 18.71
CA LEU A 172 -8.60 -10.92 18.27
C LEU A 172 -9.38 -10.12 19.30
N LYS A 173 -9.26 -10.44 20.58
CA LYS A 173 -9.88 -9.66 21.66
C LYS A 173 -9.35 -8.24 21.73
N GLU A 174 -8.03 -8.06 21.58
CA GLU A 174 -7.42 -6.73 21.54
C GLU A 174 -7.91 -5.92 20.32
N VAL A 175 -7.98 -6.53 19.14
CA VAL A 175 -8.52 -5.87 17.93
C VAL A 175 -9.99 -5.44 18.16
N GLN A 176 -10.81 -6.31 18.75
CA GLN A 176 -12.21 -5.98 19.06
C GLN A 176 -12.33 -4.86 20.09
N ALA A 177 -11.44 -4.82 21.08
CA ALA A 177 -11.40 -3.74 22.06
C ALA A 177 -11.04 -2.40 21.39
N ILE A 178 -10.04 -2.39 20.49
CA ILE A 178 -9.67 -1.22 19.70
C ILE A 178 -10.85 -0.74 18.83
N GLU A 179 -11.51 -1.65 18.11
CA GLU A 179 -12.68 -1.32 17.28
C GLU A 179 -13.80 -0.70 18.12
N THR A 180 -14.08 -1.28 19.29
CA THR A 180 -15.11 -0.78 20.20
C THR A 180 -14.77 0.62 20.72
N GLU A 181 -13.54 0.82 21.15
CA GLU A 181 -13.07 2.11 21.66
C GLU A 181 -13.09 3.18 20.55
N MET A 182 -12.64 2.85 19.35
CA MET A 182 -12.71 3.72 18.18
C MET A 182 -14.16 4.10 17.84
N ALA A 183 -15.08 3.13 17.83
CA ALA A 183 -16.49 3.36 17.56
C ALA A 183 -17.13 4.32 18.59
N LEU A 184 -16.77 4.18 19.86
CA LEU A 184 -17.24 5.07 20.93
C LEU A 184 -16.70 6.51 20.82
N LYS A 185 -15.41 6.65 20.47
CA LYS A 185 -14.74 7.95 20.38
C LYS A 185 -15.04 8.71 19.09
N LEU A 186 -15.15 8.02 17.97
CA LEU A 186 -15.17 8.61 16.62
C LEU A 186 -16.43 8.25 15.81
N GLY A 187 -17.19 7.27 16.25
CA GLY A 187 -18.32 6.70 15.51
C GLY A 187 -17.96 5.39 14.79
N GLU A 188 -18.99 4.60 14.46
CA GLU A 188 -18.82 3.30 13.81
C GLU A 188 -18.11 3.41 12.45
N ASN A 189 -17.24 2.45 12.16
CA ASN A 189 -16.48 2.36 10.91
C ASN A 189 -15.61 3.59 10.59
N THR A 190 -15.17 4.31 11.61
CA THR A 190 -14.31 5.48 11.47
C THR A 190 -12.93 5.22 12.09
N PHE A 191 -11.95 6.00 11.64
CA PHE A 191 -10.60 6.05 12.20
C PHE A 191 -10.02 7.46 12.01
N PRO A 192 -9.05 7.88 12.84
CA PRO A 192 -8.41 9.18 12.64
C PRO A 192 -7.61 9.16 11.35
N ASN A 193 -7.86 10.13 10.47
CA ASN A 193 -7.12 10.27 9.21
C ASN A 193 -5.77 10.96 9.44
N TRP A 194 -4.95 10.41 10.31
CA TRP A 194 -3.64 10.95 10.60
C TRP A 194 -2.64 10.63 9.49
N ILE A 195 -1.78 11.60 9.23
CA ILE A 195 -0.70 11.45 8.26
C ILE A 195 0.58 11.13 9.03
N GLY A 196 1.03 9.89 8.91
CA GLY A 196 2.19 9.38 9.63
C GLY A 196 3.54 9.78 9.01
N PRO A 197 4.65 9.58 9.74
CA PRO A 197 6.02 9.92 9.32
C PRO A 197 6.42 9.39 7.95
N GLN A 198 5.88 8.25 7.50
CA GLN A 198 6.15 7.72 6.15
C GLN A 198 5.84 8.73 5.04
N ARG A 199 4.85 9.61 5.24
CA ARG A 199 4.48 10.66 4.27
C ARG A 199 5.56 11.71 4.14
N PHE A 200 6.31 11.95 5.21
CA PHE A 200 7.34 12.98 5.28
C PHE A 200 8.76 12.47 5.00
N GLY A 201 8.94 11.15 4.94
CA GLY A 201 10.21 10.48 4.67
C GLY A 201 10.38 9.22 5.51
N ALA A 202 10.78 8.11 4.89
CA ALA A 202 10.80 6.78 5.53
C ALA A 202 11.83 6.63 6.67
N GLY A 203 12.85 7.48 6.75
CA GLY A 203 13.86 7.45 7.83
C GLY A 203 14.07 8.79 8.51
N ARG A 204 13.70 9.87 7.85
CA ARG A 204 13.73 11.24 8.37
C ARG A 204 12.55 12.00 7.78
N PRO A 205 11.77 12.73 8.56
CA PRO A 205 10.65 13.55 8.06
C PRO A 205 11.15 14.85 7.39
N VAL A 206 12.07 14.72 6.44
CA VAL A 206 12.73 15.86 5.76
C VAL A 206 11.72 16.77 5.08
N THR A 207 10.66 16.21 4.49
CA THR A 207 9.64 17.02 3.83
C THR A 207 8.80 17.83 4.82
N ALA A 208 8.71 17.43 6.08
CA ALA A 208 8.07 18.24 7.13
C ALA A 208 8.91 19.50 7.44
N GLU A 209 10.23 19.36 7.56
CA GLU A 209 11.14 20.50 7.75
C GLU A 209 11.11 21.45 6.55
N VAL A 210 11.19 20.91 5.33
CA VAL A 210 11.04 21.70 4.09
C VAL A 210 9.71 22.45 4.10
N GLY A 211 8.61 21.80 4.51
CA GLY A 211 7.30 22.43 4.62
C GLY A 211 7.27 23.61 5.60
N LYS A 212 7.94 23.50 6.74
CA LYS A 212 8.08 24.59 7.72
C LYS A 212 8.80 25.80 7.12
N HIS A 213 9.94 25.57 6.40
CA HIS A 213 10.65 26.65 5.72
C HIS A 213 9.82 27.29 4.60
N VAL A 214 9.10 26.49 3.80
CA VAL A 214 8.20 26.99 2.75
C VAL A 214 7.10 27.88 3.34
N THR A 215 6.47 27.47 4.44
CA THR A 215 5.41 28.24 5.09
C THR A 215 5.91 29.50 5.80
N ALA A 216 7.17 29.49 6.23
CA ALA A 216 7.84 30.67 6.81
C ALA A 216 8.49 31.59 5.76
N GLU A 217 8.36 31.27 4.45
CA GLU A 217 9.03 31.99 3.35
C GLU A 217 10.55 32.04 3.50
N ASP A 218 11.13 31.10 4.22
CA ASP A 218 12.58 30.97 4.43
C ASP A 218 13.18 30.09 3.32
N TRP A 219 13.80 30.73 2.34
CA TRP A 219 14.35 30.09 1.13
C TRP A 219 15.89 29.90 1.17
N LYS A 220 16.52 30.01 2.33
CA LYS A 220 17.99 29.92 2.49
C LYS A 220 18.46 28.54 2.89
#